data_18ba6824767fb0e440b0e2a7165fea93
#
_entry.id   18ba6824767fb0e440b0e2a7165fea93
#
_cell.length_a   1.000
_cell.length_b   1.000
_cell.length_c   1.000
_cell.angle_alpha   90.00
_cell.angle_beta   90.00
_cell.angle_gamma   90.00
#
_symmetry.space_group_name_H-M   'P 1'
#
loop_
_entity.id
_entity.type
_entity.pdbx_description
1 polymer ?
#
loop_
_entity_poly.entity_id
_entity_poly.type
_entity_poly.pdbx_seq_one_letter_code
_entity_poly.pdbx_strand_id
1 'polypeptide(L)'
;MKKIIPVLLLVVFAFYFQGCLTVETKEYTFKVKKDGSGEAVIKYINIMTDSKDSAGIPEKDYQDLINSYIKGDKLQEDYPHAKNMKKRLFEEDNQLCGEVKFDFDDITQFKFYKYKDKGPWCYYVTSSLGMFGGEQYFSSNGTYGGADMPVIFWDGKEKEFKFKTTVSQPAKNTMSLIDLWKSKGEK
;
A
#
# COMPACT_ATOMS: atom_id res chain seq x y z
N MET A 1 37.33 32.92 -0.73
CA MET A 1 36.45 32.13 0.10
C MET A 1 35.02 32.75 0.11
N LYS A 2 34.31 32.81 -0.98
CA LYS A 2 32.95 33.41 -1.02
C LYS A 2 32.18 32.87 -2.22
N LYS A 3 31.63 31.60 -2.17
CA LYS A 3 30.63 31.13 -3.15
C LYS A 3 29.99 29.77 -2.80
N ILE A 4 30.13 29.27 -1.57
CA ILE A 4 29.62 27.94 -1.19
C ILE A 4 28.24 28.00 -0.47
N ILE A 5 27.86 29.18 0.06
CA ILE A 5 26.62 29.33 0.87
C ILE A 5 25.30 29.20 0.07
N PRO A 6 25.16 29.68 -1.20
CA PRO A 6 23.87 29.58 -1.88
C PRO A 6 23.53 28.16 -2.37
N VAL A 7 24.52 27.28 -2.58
CA VAL A 7 24.27 25.91 -3.05
C VAL A 7 23.73 25.03 -1.90
N LEU A 8 24.19 25.24 -0.67
CA LEU A 8 23.72 24.50 0.49
C LEU A 8 22.26 24.84 0.86
N LEU A 9 21.83 26.08 0.61
CA LEU A 9 20.46 26.52 0.90
C LEU A 9 19.43 25.92 -0.10
N LEU A 10 19.86 25.63 -1.32
CA LEU A 10 18.99 25.06 -2.36
C LEU A 10 18.75 23.55 -2.14
N VAL A 11 19.68 22.85 -1.54
CA VAL A 11 19.54 21.42 -1.21
C VAL A 11 18.59 21.19 -0.04
N VAL A 12 18.54 22.12 0.92
CA VAL A 12 17.64 22.02 2.09
C VAL A 12 16.16 22.23 1.69
N PHE A 13 15.89 22.95 0.60
CA PHE A 13 14.53 23.23 0.14
C PHE A 13 13.88 22.06 -0.63
N ALA A 14 14.67 21.09 -1.09
CA ALA A 14 14.17 19.93 -1.86
C ALA A 14 13.52 18.83 -0.99
N PHE A 15 13.66 18.88 0.35
CA PHE A 15 13.15 17.84 1.25
C PHE A 15 11.72 18.10 1.78
N TYR A 16 11.07 19.22 1.46
CA TYR A 16 9.77 19.59 2.03
C TYR A 16 8.54 19.20 1.18
N PHE A 17 8.68 18.34 0.16
CA PHE A 17 7.57 18.01 -0.73
C PHE A 17 7.29 16.51 -0.83
N GLN A 18 7.40 15.78 0.28
CA GLN A 18 6.85 14.42 0.29
C GLN A 18 5.34 14.53 0.53
N GLY A 19 4.56 13.99 -0.41
CA GLY A 19 3.13 13.88 -0.28
C GLY A 19 2.77 13.07 0.97
N CYS A 20 1.68 13.44 1.60
CA CYS A 20 1.21 12.86 2.85
C CYS A 20 0.08 11.86 2.61
N LEU A 21 0.07 11.22 1.42
CA LEU A 21 -0.89 10.17 1.09
C LEU A 21 -0.73 8.99 2.02
N THR A 22 -1.84 8.59 2.62
CA THR A 22 -1.93 7.41 3.46
C THR A 22 -3.24 6.67 3.20
N VAL A 23 -3.38 5.47 3.75
CA VAL A 23 -4.60 4.68 3.73
C VAL A 23 -4.88 4.15 5.13
N GLU A 24 -6.13 3.92 5.45
CA GLU A 24 -6.48 3.36 6.75
C GLU A 24 -6.08 1.89 6.83
N THR A 25 -6.50 1.11 5.85
CA THR A 25 -6.19 -0.32 5.80
C THR A 25 -5.87 -0.79 4.38
N LYS A 26 -5.17 -1.92 4.31
CA LYS A 26 -4.98 -2.67 3.05
C LYS A 26 -5.54 -4.09 3.20
N GLU A 27 -6.23 -4.55 2.17
CA GLU A 27 -6.72 -5.92 2.06
C GLU A 27 -6.02 -6.62 0.92
N TYR A 28 -5.45 -7.76 1.20
CA TYR A 28 -4.67 -8.55 0.28
C TYR A 28 -5.39 -9.86 -0.03
N THR A 29 -5.48 -10.21 -1.29
CA THR A 29 -5.92 -11.52 -1.77
C THR A 29 -4.96 -12.01 -2.83
N PHE A 30 -4.31 -13.14 -2.57
CA PHE A 30 -3.46 -13.83 -3.53
C PHE A 30 -4.07 -15.21 -3.83
N LYS A 31 -4.24 -15.53 -5.11
CA LYS A 31 -4.68 -16.85 -5.58
C LYS A 31 -3.56 -17.49 -6.36
N VAL A 32 -3.11 -18.65 -5.90
CA VAL A 32 -1.92 -19.34 -6.42
C VAL A 32 -2.28 -20.63 -7.12
N LYS A 33 -1.76 -20.82 -8.30
CA LYS A 33 -1.85 -22.08 -9.07
C LYS A 33 -0.82 -23.10 -8.59
N LYS A 34 -0.88 -24.31 -9.14
CA LYS A 34 0.06 -25.39 -8.77
C LYS A 34 1.50 -25.11 -9.12
N ASP A 35 1.74 -24.31 -10.16
CA ASP A 35 3.06 -23.93 -10.65
C ASP A 35 3.66 -22.70 -9.94
N GLY A 36 2.98 -22.16 -8.93
CA GLY A 36 3.43 -20.99 -8.17
C GLY A 36 2.99 -19.64 -8.76
N SER A 37 2.50 -19.62 -10.01
CA SER A 37 1.92 -18.43 -10.62
C SER A 37 0.53 -18.12 -10.07
N GLY A 38 0.01 -16.93 -10.35
CA GLY A 38 -1.32 -16.59 -9.86
C GLY A 38 -1.77 -15.17 -10.17
N GLU A 39 -2.79 -14.76 -9.43
CA GLU A 39 -3.31 -13.40 -9.46
C GLU A 39 -3.36 -12.80 -8.05
N ALA A 40 -3.19 -11.51 -7.95
CA ALA A 40 -3.34 -10.74 -6.72
C ALA A 40 -4.34 -9.61 -6.89
N VAL A 41 -5.08 -9.35 -5.82
CA VAL A 41 -5.90 -8.14 -5.65
C VAL A 41 -5.50 -7.49 -4.34
N ILE A 42 -5.15 -6.21 -4.40
CA ILE A 42 -4.84 -5.40 -3.23
C ILE A 42 -5.82 -4.23 -3.22
N LYS A 43 -6.62 -4.12 -2.16
CA LYS A 43 -7.49 -2.99 -1.91
C LYS A 43 -6.86 -2.04 -0.89
N TYR A 44 -6.93 -0.77 -1.18
CA TYR A 44 -6.53 0.35 -0.33
C TYR A 44 -7.80 1.02 0.15
N ILE A 45 -8.11 0.91 1.43
CA ILE A 45 -9.35 1.37 2.02
C ILE A 45 -9.13 2.72 2.70
N ASN A 46 -10.02 3.67 2.43
CA ASN A 46 -9.98 5.03 2.95
C ASN A 46 -8.67 5.74 2.63
N ILE A 47 -8.51 6.13 1.37
CA ILE A 47 -7.35 6.91 0.91
C ILE A 47 -7.48 8.33 1.47
N MET A 48 -6.45 8.77 2.20
CA MET A 48 -6.44 10.01 2.97
C MET A 48 -5.17 10.82 2.71
N THR A 49 -5.26 12.12 3.03
CA THR A 49 -4.09 12.94 3.34
C THR A 49 -3.97 13.10 4.85
N ASP A 50 -2.76 13.16 5.40
CA ASP A 50 -2.49 13.42 6.81
C ASP A 50 -2.20 14.90 7.12
N SER A 51 -2.42 15.78 6.16
CA SER A 51 -2.13 17.23 6.23
C SER A 51 -3.32 18.09 5.85
N LYS A 52 -4.53 17.77 6.33
CA LYS A 52 -5.77 18.47 5.95
C LYS A 52 -5.75 19.97 6.25
N ASP A 53 -5.05 20.37 7.32
CA ASP A 53 -5.01 21.77 7.76
C ASP A 53 -3.95 22.61 7.01
N SER A 54 -3.18 21.97 6.10
CA SER A 54 -2.16 22.65 5.30
C SER A 54 -2.75 23.08 3.96
N ALA A 55 -2.81 24.38 3.71
CA ALA A 55 -3.40 24.94 2.49
C ALA A 55 -2.80 24.32 1.22
N GLY A 56 -3.65 23.77 0.35
CA GLY A 56 -3.29 23.17 -0.93
C GLY A 56 -2.66 21.77 -0.86
N ILE A 57 -2.34 21.23 0.31
CA ILE A 57 -1.77 19.89 0.42
C ILE A 57 -2.78 18.79 0.04
N PRO A 58 -4.05 18.80 0.49
CA PRO A 58 -5.01 17.79 0.06
C PRO A 58 -5.21 17.74 -1.45
N GLU A 59 -5.27 18.89 -2.12
CA GLU A 59 -5.38 18.94 -3.57
C GLU A 59 -4.13 18.39 -4.25
N LYS A 60 -2.95 18.71 -3.74
CA LYS A 60 -1.68 18.19 -4.25
C LYS A 60 -1.59 16.68 -4.08
N ASP A 61 -1.96 16.15 -2.91
CA ASP A 61 -1.95 14.72 -2.63
C ASP A 61 -2.96 13.98 -3.52
N TYR A 62 -4.13 14.58 -3.77
CA TYR A 62 -5.07 14.04 -4.74
C TYR A 62 -4.48 14.00 -6.16
N GLN A 63 -3.81 15.06 -6.61
CA GLN A 63 -3.14 15.07 -7.91
C GLN A 63 -2.02 14.02 -7.99
N ASP A 64 -1.27 13.81 -6.89
CA ASP A 64 -0.26 12.75 -6.83
C ASP A 64 -0.90 11.36 -6.89
N LEU A 65 -2.01 11.12 -6.18
CA LEU A 65 -2.78 9.89 -6.29
C LEU A 65 -3.14 9.58 -7.75
N ILE A 66 -3.68 10.56 -8.46
CA ILE A 66 -4.11 10.38 -9.85
C ILE A 66 -2.92 10.19 -10.79
N ASN A 67 -1.92 11.07 -10.71
CA ASN A 67 -0.86 11.13 -11.71
C ASN A 67 0.23 10.09 -11.47
N SER A 68 0.63 9.85 -10.21
CA SER A 68 1.71 8.93 -9.89
C SER A 68 1.22 7.49 -9.67
N TYR A 69 0.09 7.31 -8.97
CA TYR A 69 -0.39 5.97 -8.62
C TYR A 69 -1.35 5.40 -9.66
N ILE A 70 -2.36 6.17 -10.09
CA ILE A 70 -3.39 5.63 -11.01
C ILE A 70 -2.88 5.65 -12.46
N LYS A 71 -2.42 6.80 -12.97
CA LYS A 71 -1.94 6.95 -14.34
C LYS A 71 -0.46 6.60 -14.52
N GLY A 72 0.36 6.86 -13.51
CA GLY A 72 1.81 6.63 -13.53
C GLY A 72 2.20 5.23 -13.04
N ASP A 73 3.48 5.03 -12.79
CA ASP A 73 4.09 3.72 -12.54
C ASP A 73 4.47 3.48 -11.07
N LYS A 74 4.03 4.34 -10.15
CA LYS A 74 4.40 4.24 -8.73
C LYS A 74 4.05 2.88 -8.11
N LEU A 75 2.86 2.34 -8.43
CA LEU A 75 2.47 1.00 -7.98
C LEU A 75 3.28 -0.12 -8.65
N GLN A 76 3.78 0.08 -9.86
CA GLN A 76 4.68 -0.88 -10.50
C GLN A 76 6.06 -0.89 -9.83
N GLU A 77 6.53 0.25 -9.32
CA GLU A 77 7.74 0.33 -8.50
C GLU A 77 7.57 -0.42 -7.17
N ASP A 78 6.39 -0.32 -6.53
CA ASP A 78 6.07 -1.03 -5.29
C ASP A 78 5.94 -2.56 -5.50
N TYR A 79 5.48 -2.97 -6.69
CA TYR A 79 5.28 -4.37 -7.08
C TYR A 79 6.02 -4.69 -8.39
N PRO A 80 7.36 -4.73 -8.39
CA PRO A 80 8.17 -4.82 -9.61
C PRO A 80 7.98 -6.12 -10.41
N HIS A 81 7.50 -7.18 -9.76
CA HIS A 81 7.22 -8.47 -10.39
C HIS A 81 5.76 -8.66 -10.83
N ALA A 82 4.93 -7.62 -10.64
CA ALA A 82 3.54 -7.64 -11.08
C ALA A 82 3.45 -7.51 -12.60
N LYS A 83 2.54 -8.28 -13.21
CA LYS A 83 2.24 -8.28 -14.64
C LYS A 83 0.78 -7.91 -14.88
N ASN A 84 0.48 -7.33 -16.03
CA ASN A 84 -0.91 -7.00 -16.43
C ASN A 84 -1.66 -6.18 -15.37
N MET A 85 -0.97 -5.24 -14.73
CA MET A 85 -1.51 -4.45 -13.63
C MET A 85 -2.69 -3.60 -14.10
N LYS A 86 -3.81 -3.72 -13.38
CA LYS A 86 -5.01 -2.89 -13.54
C LYS A 86 -5.26 -2.14 -12.24
N LYS A 87 -5.57 -0.86 -12.36
CA LYS A 87 -5.75 0.06 -11.24
C LYS A 87 -7.08 0.79 -11.39
N ARG A 88 -7.80 0.97 -10.29
CA ARG A 88 -9.02 1.76 -10.27
C ARG A 88 -9.27 2.40 -8.92
N LEU A 89 -9.97 3.52 -8.91
CA LEU A 89 -10.57 4.11 -7.72
C LEU A 89 -12.06 3.80 -7.71
N PHE A 90 -12.63 3.72 -6.52
CA PHE A 90 -14.06 3.52 -6.33
C PHE A 90 -14.49 3.99 -4.93
N GLU A 91 -15.79 4.15 -4.74
CA GLU A 91 -16.38 4.44 -3.45
C GLU A 91 -16.88 3.15 -2.80
N GLU A 92 -16.54 2.95 -1.54
CA GLU A 92 -17.09 1.90 -0.67
C GLU A 92 -17.31 2.50 0.72
N ASP A 93 -18.50 2.34 1.30
CA ASP A 93 -18.87 2.85 2.62
C ASP A 93 -18.58 4.37 2.82
N ASN A 94 -18.83 5.16 1.79
CA ASN A 94 -18.53 6.61 1.74
C ASN A 94 -17.04 6.94 1.95
N GLN A 95 -16.15 6.03 1.57
CA GLN A 95 -14.71 6.19 1.59
C GLN A 95 -14.14 6.08 0.18
N LEU A 96 -13.06 6.81 -0.11
CA LEU A 96 -12.32 6.61 -1.35
C LEU A 96 -11.44 5.38 -1.20
N CYS A 97 -11.65 4.42 -2.06
CA CYS A 97 -10.90 3.17 -2.11
C CYS A 97 -10.14 3.04 -3.44
N GLY A 98 -9.01 2.36 -3.39
CA GLY A 98 -8.25 1.95 -4.57
C GLY A 98 -8.18 0.44 -4.68
N GLU A 99 -8.11 -0.07 -5.89
CA GLU A 99 -7.86 -1.49 -6.16
C GLU A 99 -6.76 -1.63 -7.20
N VAL A 100 -5.83 -2.51 -6.91
CA VAL A 100 -4.80 -2.95 -7.84
C VAL A 100 -4.95 -4.44 -8.02
N LYS A 101 -5.14 -4.87 -9.28
CA LYS A 101 -5.16 -6.27 -9.67
C LYS A 101 -4.00 -6.56 -10.62
N PHE A 102 -3.27 -7.66 -10.40
CA PHE A 102 -2.17 -8.06 -11.26
C PHE A 102 -1.95 -9.57 -11.25
N ASP A 103 -1.26 -10.04 -12.29
CA ASP A 103 -0.78 -11.42 -12.40
C ASP A 103 0.66 -11.51 -11.91
N PHE A 104 1.10 -12.69 -11.49
CA PHE A 104 2.48 -12.98 -11.12
C PHE A 104 2.90 -14.39 -11.54
N ASP A 105 4.21 -14.60 -11.74
CA ASP A 105 4.76 -15.91 -12.07
C ASP A 105 5.13 -16.73 -10.83
N ASP A 106 5.54 -16.06 -9.75
CA ASP A 106 5.99 -16.71 -8.52
C ASP A 106 5.58 -15.87 -7.30
N ILE A 107 4.75 -16.45 -6.43
CA ILE A 107 4.29 -15.79 -5.22
C ILE A 107 5.42 -15.44 -4.25
N THR A 108 6.54 -16.15 -4.29
CA THR A 108 7.67 -15.87 -3.39
C THR A 108 8.30 -14.49 -3.65
N GLN A 109 8.09 -13.91 -4.83
CA GLN A 109 8.49 -12.54 -5.16
C GLN A 109 7.68 -11.47 -4.41
N PHE A 110 6.58 -11.86 -3.76
CA PHE A 110 5.68 -10.98 -2.99
C PHE A 110 5.78 -11.24 -1.48
N LYS A 111 6.99 -11.54 -0.98
CA LYS A 111 7.30 -11.75 0.45
C LYS A 111 6.66 -12.99 1.08
N PHE A 112 6.12 -13.88 0.27
CA PHE A 112 5.71 -15.19 0.75
C PHE A 112 6.92 -16.12 0.80
N TYR A 113 6.95 -16.96 1.82
CA TYR A 113 7.97 -17.97 2.02
C TYR A 113 7.33 -19.31 2.35
N LYS A 114 7.89 -20.38 1.83
CA LYS A 114 7.48 -21.75 2.15
C LYS A 114 8.67 -22.55 2.61
N TYR A 115 8.61 -23.03 3.85
CA TYR A 115 9.68 -23.87 4.39
C TYR A 115 9.54 -25.30 3.85
N LYS A 116 10.39 -25.72 2.93
CA LYS A 116 10.35 -27.00 2.21
C LYS A 116 9.02 -27.21 1.44
N ASP A 117 8.96 -28.21 0.59
CA ASP A 117 7.80 -28.46 -0.28
C ASP A 117 6.47 -28.69 0.44
N LYS A 118 6.51 -29.24 1.65
CA LYS A 118 5.33 -29.59 2.46
C LYS A 118 5.13 -28.69 3.68
N GLY A 119 6.03 -27.72 3.90
CA GLY A 119 5.93 -26.81 5.02
C GLY A 119 4.77 -25.79 4.85
N PRO A 120 4.44 -25.05 5.91
CA PRO A 120 3.46 -24.00 5.83
C PRO A 120 3.96 -22.88 4.90
N TRP A 121 3.01 -22.16 4.29
CA TRP A 121 3.26 -20.86 3.74
C TRP A 121 3.36 -19.83 4.86
N CYS A 122 4.26 -18.89 4.72
CA CYS A 122 4.51 -17.84 5.69
C CYS A 122 4.51 -16.47 4.99
N TYR A 123 3.97 -15.48 5.65
CA TYR A 123 4.07 -14.07 5.26
C TYR A 123 4.43 -13.22 6.48
N TYR A 124 5.51 -12.47 6.39
CA TYR A 124 5.92 -11.57 7.46
C TYR A 124 5.20 -10.22 7.33
N VAL A 125 4.37 -9.89 8.32
CA VAL A 125 3.71 -8.59 8.41
C VAL A 125 4.73 -7.58 8.94
N THR A 126 5.18 -6.69 8.08
CA THR A 126 6.21 -5.73 8.41
C THR A 126 5.67 -4.66 9.36
N SER A 127 5.80 -4.82 10.65
CA SER A 127 5.73 -3.70 11.58
C SER A 127 7.03 -2.91 11.46
N SER A 128 7.19 -2.16 10.36
CA SER A 128 8.40 -1.37 10.24
C SER A 128 8.33 -0.19 11.19
N LEU A 129 9.27 -0.10 12.09
CA LEU A 129 9.69 1.12 12.78
C LEU A 129 10.30 2.15 11.81
N GLY A 130 9.92 2.12 10.53
CA GLY A 130 10.36 3.04 9.51
C GLY A 130 9.56 4.34 9.52
N MET A 131 10.14 5.42 9.00
CA MET A 131 9.58 6.78 8.93
C MET A 131 8.23 6.90 8.22
N PHE A 132 7.67 5.82 7.67
CA PHE A 132 6.42 5.79 6.91
C PHE A 132 5.38 4.81 7.46
N GLY A 133 5.35 4.55 8.76
CA GLY A 133 4.35 3.73 9.42
C GLY A 133 4.32 2.28 8.88
N GLY A 134 4.66 1.32 9.72
CA GLY A 134 4.55 -0.09 9.34
C GLY A 134 3.10 -0.54 9.30
N GLU A 135 2.84 -1.57 8.51
CA GLU A 135 1.55 -2.23 8.51
C GLU A 135 1.41 -3.10 9.76
N GLN A 136 0.26 -3.00 10.44
CA GLN A 136 -0.07 -3.85 11.57
C GLN A 136 -1.09 -4.92 11.14
N TYR A 137 -0.89 -6.15 11.61
CA TYR A 137 -1.86 -7.21 11.38
C TYR A 137 -3.23 -6.85 11.92
N PHE A 138 -4.27 -7.07 11.12
CA PHE A 138 -5.65 -6.92 11.52
C PHE A 138 -6.40 -8.27 11.50
N SER A 139 -6.39 -8.97 10.37
CA SER A 139 -7.05 -10.28 10.22
C SER A 139 -6.46 -11.08 9.07
N SER A 140 -6.71 -12.38 9.03
CA SER A 140 -6.38 -13.25 7.91
C SER A 140 -7.22 -14.51 7.91
N ASN A 141 -7.20 -15.25 6.79
CA ASN A 141 -7.68 -16.64 6.73
C ASN A 141 -6.59 -17.66 7.14
N GLY A 142 -5.42 -17.17 7.58
CA GLY A 142 -4.34 -17.97 8.16
C GLY A 142 -4.27 -17.85 9.68
N THR A 143 -3.25 -18.44 10.28
CA THR A 143 -2.94 -18.32 11.71
C THR A 143 -1.86 -17.26 11.93
N TYR A 144 -2.13 -16.25 12.73
CA TYR A 144 -1.16 -15.22 13.08
C TYR A 144 -0.35 -15.63 14.30
N GLY A 145 0.99 -15.49 14.21
CA GLY A 145 1.92 -15.86 15.28
C GLY A 145 1.93 -14.95 16.49
N GLY A 146 1.32 -13.75 16.38
CA GLY A 146 1.28 -12.75 17.47
C GLY A 146 2.26 -11.60 17.29
N ALA A 147 2.24 -10.66 18.26
CA ALA A 147 3.07 -9.44 18.18
C ALA A 147 4.58 -9.74 18.21
N ASP A 148 4.99 -10.74 18.97
CA ASP A 148 6.41 -11.12 19.08
C ASP A 148 6.92 -11.91 17.86
N MET A 149 6.00 -12.50 17.08
CA MET A 149 6.29 -13.20 15.84
C MET A 149 5.25 -12.78 14.78
N PRO A 150 5.39 -11.60 14.16
CA PRO A 150 4.39 -11.04 13.26
C PRO A 150 4.38 -11.75 11.89
N VAL A 151 4.12 -13.05 11.92
CA VAL A 151 4.06 -13.93 10.75
C VAL A 151 2.69 -14.54 10.66
N ILE A 152 2.12 -14.56 9.47
CA ILE A 152 0.90 -15.30 9.16
C ILE A 152 1.31 -16.65 8.54
N PHE A 153 0.71 -17.72 9.01
CA PHE A 153 0.94 -19.07 8.55
C PHE A 153 -0.31 -19.63 7.89
N TRP A 154 -0.14 -20.32 6.76
CA TRP A 154 -1.19 -21.09 6.11
C TRP A 154 -0.74 -22.52 5.87
N ASP A 155 -1.69 -23.44 5.75
CA ASP A 155 -1.39 -24.82 5.36
C ASP A 155 -0.59 -24.84 4.04
N GLY A 156 0.32 -25.80 3.91
CA GLY A 156 1.18 -25.93 2.72
C GLY A 156 0.41 -26.23 1.42
N LYS A 157 -0.87 -26.63 1.50
CA LYS A 157 -1.77 -26.87 0.36
C LYS A 157 -2.68 -25.69 0.05
N GLU A 158 -2.66 -24.65 0.89
CA GLU A 158 -3.49 -23.46 0.68
C GLU A 158 -3.21 -22.80 -0.67
N LYS A 159 -4.25 -22.29 -1.31
CA LYS A 159 -4.20 -21.67 -2.63
C LYS A 159 -4.77 -20.25 -2.64
N GLU A 160 -5.40 -19.83 -1.57
CA GLU A 160 -5.94 -18.48 -1.43
C GLU A 160 -5.49 -17.87 -0.11
N PHE A 161 -4.62 -16.88 -0.18
CA PHE A 161 -4.09 -16.17 0.97
C PHE A 161 -4.79 -14.82 1.08
N LYS A 162 -5.55 -14.64 2.16
CA LYS A 162 -6.24 -13.39 2.47
C LYS A 162 -5.74 -12.84 3.78
N PHE A 163 -5.43 -11.56 3.79
CA PHE A 163 -5.13 -10.85 5.02
C PHE A 163 -5.41 -9.36 4.88
N LYS A 164 -5.64 -8.73 6.01
CA LYS A 164 -5.87 -7.30 6.16
C LYS A 164 -4.87 -6.72 7.14
N THR A 165 -4.38 -5.54 6.84
CA THR A 165 -3.47 -4.79 7.69
C THR A 165 -4.02 -3.39 7.96
N THR A 166 -3.71 -2.83 9.11
CA THR A 166 -3.90 -1.42 9.41
C THR A 166 -2.61 -0.67 9.06
N VAL A 167 -2.72 0.43 8.34
CA VAL A 167 -1.58 1.27 7.94
C VAL A 167 -1.56 2.55 8.75
N SER A 168 -2.68 3.27 8.78
CA SER A 168 -2.83 4.52 9.52
C SER A 168 -4.19 4.57 10.18
N GLN A 169 -4.24 5.15 11.38
CA GLN A 169 -5.52 5.44 12.03
C GLN A 169 -5.99 6.84 11.61
N PRO A 170 -7.28 7.01 11.27
CA PRO A 170 -7.84 8.35 11.09
C PRO A 170 -7.56 9.21 12.32
N ALA A 171 -6.99 10.38 12.13
CA ALA A 171 -6.59 11.30 13.18
C ALA A 171 -7.16 12.70 12.91
N LYS A 172 -6.98 13.62 13.85
CA LYS A 172 -7.51 15.00 13.72
C LYS A 172 -6.99 15.72 12.46
N ASN A 173 -5.78 15.44 12.07
CA ASN A 173 -5.13 16.05 10.89
C ASN A 173 -5.31 15.25 9.60
N THR A 174 -5.97 14.09 9.63
CA THR A 174 -6.26 13.33 8.41
C THR A 174 -7.59 13.76 7.77
N MET A 175 -7.69 13.62 6.46
CA MET A 175 -8.90 13.86 5.68
C MET A 175 -9.01 12.82 4.57
N SER A 176 -10.18 12.19 4.43
CA SER A 176 -10.48 11.34 3.30
C SER A 176 -10.48 12.14 2.00
N LEU A 177 -9.93 11.60 0.94
CA LEU A 177 -9.92 12.24 -0.37
C LEU A 177 -11.21 12.00 -1.18
N ILE A 178 -12.25 11.41 -0.57
CA ILE A 178 -13.52 11.07 -1.24
C ILE A 178 -14.23 12.29 -1.82
N ASP A 179 -14.27 13.40 -1.08
CA ASP A 179 -14.97 14.62 -1.51
C ASP A 179 -14.24 15.26 -2.71
N LEU A 180 -12.91 15.26 -2.71
CA LEU A 180 -12.13 15.73 -3.85
C LEU A 180 -12.37 14.85 -5.09
N TRP A 181 -12.36 13.54 -4.93
CA TRP A 181 -12.64 12.61 -6.02
C TRP A 181 -14.05 12.79 -6.61
N LYS A 182 -15.09 12.92 -5.76
CA LYS A 182 -16.47 13.20 -6.20
C LYS A 182 -16.58 14.54 -6.93
N SER A 183 -15.91 15.58 -6.44
CA SER A 183 -15.96 16.93 -7.03
C SER A 183 -15.31 17.01 -8.42
N LYS A 184 -14.32 16.16 -8.70
CA LYS A 184 -13.61 16.13 -10.00
C LYS A 184 -14.33 15.28 -11.05
N GLY A 185 -15.41 14.54 -10.69
CA GLY A 185 -16.19 13.74 -11.63
C GLY A 185 -15.43 12.55 -12.23
N GLU A 186 -14.34 12.14 -11.65
CA GLU A 186 -13.56 10.97 -12.07
C GLU A 186 -14.27 9.70 -11.55
N LYS A 187 -15.15 9.12 -12.38
CA LYS A 187 -15.87 7.86 -12.13
C LYS A 187 -15.22 6.71 -12.87
#